data_06ca01a584e9808249d4d4282f02f233
#
_entry.id   06ca01a584e9808249d4d4282f02f233
#
_cell.length_a   1.000
_cell.length_b   1.000
_cell.length_c   1.000
_cell.angle_alpha   90.00
_cell.angle_beta   90.00
_cell.angle_gamma   90.00
#
_symmetry.space_group_name_H-M   'P 1'
#
loop_
_entity.id
_entity.type
_entity.pdbx_description
1 polymer ?
#
loop_
_entity_poly.entity_id
_entity_poly.type
_entity_poly.pdbx_seq_one_letter_code
_entity_poly.pdbx_strand_id
1 'polypeptide(L)'
;MPGILYIVATPIGNLDDMPPRVAATFGAADFVAAEDTRVTLKLLNHLGLKKPMMSYYEHALHHGAAILDRIEAGESCALCSDAGMPCISDPGEQIVKDAIARGITVTPVPGASACVTALAVSGQDTARFVFEGFLPVPKKERRERLEFLQGETRTVIFYEAPHKLRGTLDDLCAAFGAERSITLCRELTKLHEEIKKTTLGEAVAFYKDNDPRGEYVLVMAGAPAAEAEEELTLEQAAQRALELTRNGYAASAAAKVAAQGTPYSKSEVYKQLLALQAD
;
A
#
# COMPACT_ATOMS: atom_id res chain seq x y z
N MET A 1 -8.20 37.65 4.19
CA MET A 1 -7.52 36.43 4.68
C MET A 1 -7.41 35.49 3.49
N PRO A 2 -6.36 34.71 3.35
CA PRO A 2 -6.29 33.70 2.30
C PRO A 2 -7.49 32.75 2.40
N GLY A 3 -7.90 32.20 1.27
CA GLY A 3 -8.92 31.14 1.20
C GLY A 3 -8.39 29.81 1.74
N ILE A 4 -9.14 28.74 1.51
CA ILE A 4 -8.83 27.41 1.99
C ILE A 4 -8.73 26.45 0.80
N LEU A 5 -7.72 25.57 0.82
CA LEU A 5 -7.64 24.42 -0.06
C LEU A 5 -8.30 23.21 0.64
N TYR A 6 -9.46 22.80 0.18
CA TYR A 6 -10.13 21.59 0.65
C TYR A 6 -9.70 20.39 -0.20
N ILE A 7 -9.23 19.32 0.43
CA ILE A 7 -8.94 18.02 -0.21
C ILE A 7 -10.17 17.15 -0.01
N VAL A 8 -10.97 16.98 -1.07
CA VAL A 8 -12.34 16.46 -0.98
C VAL A 8 -12.40 15.07 -1.58
N ALA A 9 -12.66 14.06 -0.75
CA ALA A 9 -12.90 12.70 -1.24
C ALA A 9 -14.22 12.63 -2.03
N THR A 10 -14.21 11.86 -3.11
CA THR A 10 -15.38 11.55 -3.93
C THR A 10 -15.77 10.08 -3.81
N PRO A 11 -17.00 9.68 -4.18
CA PRO A 11 -17.38 8.26 -4.18
C PRO A 11 -16.51 7.41 -5.09
N ILE A 12 -16.28 6.15 -4.71
CA ILE A 12 -15.50 5.17 -5.50
C ILE A 12 -16.39 4.25 -6.36
N GLY A 13 -17.69 4.54 -6.45
CA GLY A 13 -18.61 3.74 -7.27
C GLY A 13 -20.07 3.86 -6.85
N ASN A 14 -20.33 4.26 -5.60
CA ASN A 14 -21.68 4.43 -5.06
C ASN A 14 -21.85 5.84 -4.50
N LEU A 15 -22.80 6.59 -5.06
CA LEU A 15 -23.08 7.97 -4.64
C LEU A 15 -23.62 8.05 -3.20
N ASP A 16 -24.24 6.97 -2.69
CA ASP A 16 -24.77 6.92 -1.33
C ASP A 16 -23.65 6.87 -0.26
N ASP A 17 -22.42 6.54 -0.67
CA ASP A 17 -21.25 6.57 0.22
C ASP A 17 -20.68 7.98 0.44
N MET A 18 -21.31 8.99 -0.14
CA MET A 18 -20.84 10.38 -0.04
C MET A 18 -21.29 11.03 1.27
N PRO A 19 -20.36 11.41 2.18
CA PRO A 19 -20.72 12.13 3.40
C PRO A 19 -21.41 13.49 3.09
N PRO A 20 -22.40 13.91 3.88
CA PRO A 20 -23.05 15.23 3.71
C PRO A 20 -22.06 16.41 3.69
N ARG A 21 -20.94 16.31 4.44
CA ARG A 21 -19.90 17.32 4.47
C ARG A 21 -19.22 17.51 3.11
N VAL A 22 -19.11 16.48 2.29
CA VAL A 22 -18.56 16.57 0.92
C VAL A 22 -19.42 17.51 0.07
N ALA A 23 -20.74 17.27 0.03
CA ALA A 23 -21.68 18.12 -0.68
C ALA A 23 -21.66 19.57 -0.16
N ALA A 24 -21.66 19.74 1.17
CA ALA A 24 -21.57 21.06 1.80
C ALA A 24 -20.28 21.81 1.43
N THR A 25 -19.13 21.10 1.37
CA THR A 25 -17.85 21.70 1.00
C THR A 25 -17.84 22.14 -0.47
N PHE A 26 -18.31 21.31 -1.39
CA PHE A 26 -18.47 21.71 -2.79
C PHE A 26 -19.41 22.94 -2.93
N GLY A 27 -20.48 22.99 -2.11
CA GLY A 27 -21.39 24.13 -2.07
C GLY A 27 -20.74 25.41 -1.56
N ALA A 28 -19.85 25.31 -0.57
CA ALA A 28 -19.18 26.47 0.07
C ALA A 28 -17.95 26.97 -0.70
N ALA A 29 -17.24 26.09 -1.43
CA ALA A 29 -16.06 26.48 -2.19
C ALA A 29 -16.42 27.44 -3.34
N ASP A 30 -15.52 28.38 -3.64
CA ASP A 30 -15.69 29.34 -4.73
C ASP A 30 -15.49 28.67 -6.09
N PHE A 31 -14.58 27.71 -6.17
CA PHE A 31 -14.34 26.92 -7.37
C PHE A 31 -13.86 25.51 -7.04
N VAL A 32 -13.83 24.63 -8.04
CA VAL A 32 -13.39 23.25 -7.92
C VAL A 32 -12.19 23.01 -8.82
N ALA A 33 -11.12 22.43 -8.27
CA ALA A 33 -10.01 21.87 -9.01
C ALA A 33 -10.25 20.37 -9.18
N ALA A 34 -10.35 19.91 -10.42
CA ALA A 34 -10.77 18.54 -10.75
C ALA A 34 -9.74 17.86 -11.66
N GLU A 35 -9.51 16.58 -11.45
CA GLU A 35 -8.68 15.75 -12.31
C GLU A 35 -9.28 15.69 -13.72
N ASP A 36 -10.51 15.18 -13.85
CA ASP A 36 -11.34 15.30 -15.05
C ASP A 36 -12.61 16.10 -14.75
N THR A 37 -12.68 17.31 -15.31
CA THR A 37 -13.83 18.20 -15.13
C THR A 37 -15.15 17.63 -15.65
N ARG A 38 -15.11 16.67 -16.59
CA ARG A 38 -16.29 16.01 -17.14
C ARG A 38 -16.88 15.01 -16.13
N VAL A 39 -16.04 14.31 -15.38
CA VAL A 39 -16.43 13.39 -14.31
C VAL A 39 -16.98 14.19 -13.15
N THR A 40 -16.25 15.20 -12.70
CA THR A 40 -16.66 16.08 -11.59
C THR A 40 -17.96 16.84 -11.92
N LEU A 41 -18.18 17.24 -13.18
CA LEU A 41 -19.43 17.88 -13.58
C LEU A 41 -20.66 16.98 -13.34
N LYS A 42 -20.54 15.66 -13.57
CA LYS A 42 -21.63 14.71 -13.29
C LYS A 42 -21.94 14.67 -11.79
N LEU A 43 -20.90 14.67 -10.94
CA LEU A 43 -21.07 14.70 -9.49
C LEU A 43 -21.71 16.01 -9.03
N LEU A 44 -21.23 17.15 -9.49
CA LEU A 44 -21.83 18.45 -9.15
C LEU A 44 -23.28 18.56 -9.60
N ASN A 45 -23.62 18.06 -10.80
CA ASN A 45 -25.00 18.02 -11.28
C ASN A 45 -25.90 17.14 -10.41
N HIS A 46 -25.40 15.98 -9.96
CA HIS A 46 -26.11 15.11 -9.00
C HIS A 46 -26.40 15.83 -7.69
N LEU A 47 -25.46 16.67 -7.23
CA LEU A 47 -25.61 17.51 -6.03
C LEU A 47 -26.47 18.78 -6.26
N GLY A 48 -26.91 19.06 -7.48
CA GLY A 48 -27.62 20.29 -7.83
C GLY A 48 -26.76 21.55 -7.77
N LEU A 49 -25.41 21.40 -7.83
CA LEU A 49 -24.45 22.48 -7.69
C LEU A 49 -23.91 22.94 -9.05
N LYS A 50 -23.70 24.27 -9.18
CA LYS A 50 -22.99 24.86 -10.32
C LYS A 50 -21.79 25.62 -9.80
N LYS A 51 -20.57 25.17 -10.15
CA LYS A 51 -19.30 25.76 -9.70
C LYS A 51 -18.36 26.00 -10.87
N PRO A 52 -17.60 27.10 -10.87
CA PRO A 52 -16.46 27.23 -11.76
C PRO A 52 -15.49 26.07 -11.52
N MET A 53 -14.93 25.52 -12.60
CA MET A 53 -13.98 24.40 -12.50
C MET A 53 -12.67 24.73 -13.19
N MET A 54 -11.57 24.25 -12.62
CA MET A 54 -10.23 24.23 -13.22
C MET A 54 -9.74 22.79 -13.30
N SER A 55 -9.15 22.41 -14.44
CA SER A 55 -8.52 21.10 -14.56
C SER A 55 -7.18 21.07 -13.80
N TYR A 56 -6.97 20.02 -13.02
CA TYR A 56 -5.72 19.76 -12.30
C TYR A 56 -5.34 18.29 -12.41
N TYR A 57 -4.41 17.96 -13.30
CA TYR A 57 -3.94 16.61 -13.58
C TYR A 57 -2.40 16.57 -13.59
N GLU A 58 -1.83 15.37 -13.53
CA GLU A 58 -0.40 15.09 -13.27
C GLU A 58 0.59 15.88 -14.15
N HIS A 59 0.22 16.19 -15.40
CA HIS A 59 1.10 16.91 -16.34
C HIS A 59 0.84 18.42 -16.40
N ALA A 60 -0.01 18.96 -15.53
CA ALA A 60 -0.40 20.38 -15.54
C ALA A 60 0.08 21.14 -14.30
N LEU A 61 1.38 21.05 -13.97
CA LEU A 61 1.97 21.73 -12.81
C LEU A 61 1.73 23.26 -12.80
N HIS A 62 1.66 23.89 -13.96
CA HIS A 62 1.35 25.32 -14.08
C HIS A 62 -0.08 25.66 -13.62
N HIS A 63 -1.02 24.74 -13.70
CA HIS A 63 -2.38 24.93 -13.15
C HIS A 63 -2.38 25.01 -11.63
N GLY A 64 -1.48 24.28 -10.96
CA GLY A 64 -1.32 24.34 -9.50
C GLY A 64 -1.02 25.74 -9.01
N ALA A 65 -0.08 26.43 -9.65
CA ALA A 65 0.26 27.81 -9.29
C ALA A 65 -0.96 28.76 -9.43
N ALA A 66 -1.68 28.69 -10.55
CA ALA A 66 -2.86 29.52 -10.78
C ALA A 66 -4.01 29.24 -9.78
N ILE A 67 -4.18 27.99 -9.34
CA ILE A 67 -5.13 27.61 -8.29
C ILE A 67 -4.72 28.26 -6.96
N LEU A 68 -3.44 28.15 -6.58
CA LEU A 68 -2.93 28.70 -5.34
C LEU A 68 -2.98 30.23 -5.31
N ASP A 69 -2.69 30.89 -6.43
CA ASP A 69 -2.78 32.36 -6.56
C ASP A 69 -4.20 32.87 -6.28
N ARG A 70 -5.23 32.16 -6.76
CA ARG A 70 -6.64 32.46 -6.45
C ARG A 70 -6.98 32.27 -4.98
N ILE A 71 -6.41 31.23 -4.36
CA ILE A 71 -6.62 30.98 -2.92
C ILE A 71 -5.94 32.06 -2.08
N GLU A 72 -4.75 32.50 -2.44
CA GLU A 72 -4.07 33.64 -1.79
C GLU A 72 -4.87 34.94 -1.94
N ALA A 73 -5.57 35.12 -3.06
CA ALA A 73 -6.47 36.24 -3.28
C ALA A 73 -7.77 36.19 -2.46
N GLY A 74 -8.01 35.09 -1.72
CA GLY A 74 -9.13 34.95 -0.79
C GLY A 74 -10.21 33.98 -1.22
N GLU A 75 -10.09 33.35 -2.40
CA GLU A 75 -11.05 32.32 -2.86
C GLU A 75 -10.73 30.96 -2.21
N SER A 76 -11.76 30.14 -1.92
CA SER A 76 -11.59 28.77 -1.43
C SER A 76 -11.80 27.76 -2.57
N CYS A 77 -10.92 26.76 -2.61
CA CYS A 77 -10.91 25.72 -3.62
C CYS A 77 -11.26 24.35 -3.04
N ALA A 78 -12.13 23.58 -3.71
CA ALA A 78 -12.31 22.14 -3.48
C ALA A 78 -11.51 21.36 -4.54
N LEU A 79 -10.43 20.69 -4.13
CA LEU A 79 -9.66 19.76 -4.97
C LEU A 79 -10.26 18.37 -4.84
N CYS A 80 -10.58 17.73 -5.97
CA CYS A 80 -11.05 16.35 -6.02
C CYS A 80 -10.42 15.56 -7.18
N SER A 81 -10.28 14.24 -7.02
CA SER A 81 -9.99 13.30 -8.08
C SER A 81 -11.26 12.67 -8.64
N ASP A 82 -11.13 11.84 -9.65
CA ASP A 82 -12.26 11.18 -10.32
C ASP A 82 -12.98 10.23 -9.37
N ALA A 83 -12.25 9.57 -8.45
CA ALA A 83 -12.81 8.66 -7.46
C ALA A 83 -11.92 8.56 -6.22
N GLY A 84 -12.53 8.56 -5.03
CA GLY A 84 -11.82 8.35 -3.77
C GLY A 84 -11.16 9.60 -3.19
N MET A 85 -10.10 9.38 -2.42
CA MET A 85 -9.36 10.45 -1.73
C MET A 85 -8.27 11.00 -2.64
N PRO A 86 -8.29 12.29 -3.01
CA PRO A 86 -7.24 12.92 -3.81
C PRO A 86 -5.87 12.77 -3.17
N CYS A 87 -4.80 12.86 -3.95
CA CYS A 87 -3.41 12.72 -3.53
C CYS A 87 -2.97 11.28 -3.18
N ILE A 88 -3.86 10.30 -3.26
CA ILE A 88 -3.54 8.88 -2.97
C ILE A 88 -3.67 8.08 -4.27
N SER A 89 -2.57 7.86 -4.96
CA SER A 89 -2.49 7.35 -6.36
C SER A 89 -3.17 8.25 -7.39
N ASP A 90 -3.48 9.48 -7.01
CA ASP A 90 -4.15 10.50 -7.81
C ASP A 90 -3.37 11.81 -7.76
N PRO A 91 -3.61 12.76 -8.67
CA PRO A 91 -3.00 14.08 -8.62
C PRO A 91 -3.35 14.83 -7.33
N GLY A 92 -2.39 15.63 -6.80
CA GLY A 92 -2.66 16.49 -5.65
C GLY A 92 -1.52 16.64 -4.65
N GLU A 93 -0.60 15.68 -4.59
CA GLU A 93 0.52 15.74 -3.64
C GLU A 93 1.32 17.04 -3.77
N GLN A 94 1.65 17.45 -4.99
CA GLN A 94 2.46 18.64 -5.23
C GLN A 94 1.72 19.94 -4.84
N ILE A 95 0.44 20.09 -5.20
CA ILE A 95 -0.30 21.30 -4.85
C ILE A 95 -0.51 21.43 -3.34
N VAL A 96 -0.63 20.32 -2.61
CA VAL A 96 -0.69 20.31 -1.14
C VAL A 96 0.64 20.79 -0.55
N LYS A 97 1.77 20.30 -1.05
CA LYS A 97 3.11 20.76 -0.64
C LYS A 97 3.29 22.27 -0.88
N ASP A 98 2.92 22.71 -2.07
CA ASP A 98 3.05 24.11 -2.46
C ASP A 98 2.10 25.03 -1.65
N ALA A 99 0.87 24.58 -1.37
CA ALA A 99 -0.08 25.29 -0.52
C ALA A 99 0.47 25.49 0.89
N ILE A 100 1.02 24.44 1.49
CA ILE A 100 1.65 24.50 2.82
C ILE A 100 2.85 25.46 2.79
N ALA A 101 3.69 25.39 1.77
CA ALA A 101 4.85 26.29 1.61
C ALA A 101 4.45 27.76 1.48
N ARG A 102 3.28 28.05 0.91
CA ARG A 102 2.70 29.41 0.79
C ARG A 102 1.86 29.83 2.01
N GLY A 103 1.79 29.01 3.08
CA GLY A 103 0.99 29.31 4.27
C GLY A 103 -0.52 29.25 4.06
N ILE A 104 -0.97 28.59 2.98
CA ILE A 104 -2.38 28.35 2.70
C ILE A 104 -2.91 27.23 3.61
N THR A 105 -4.07 27.45 4.22
CA THR A 105 -4.72 26.41 5.02
C THR A 105 -5.21 25.28 4.12
N VAL A 106 -4.75 24.03 4.42
CA VAL A 106 -5.22 22.81 3.75
C VAL A 106 -6.14 22.07 4.70
N THR A 107 -7.36 21.76 4.26
CA THR A 107 -8.37 21.10 5.09
C THR A 107 -8.85 19.80 4.43
N PRO A 108 -8.72 18.63 5.11
CA PRO A 108 -9.25 17.39 4.58
C PRO A 108 -10.76 17.29 4.73
N VAL A 109 -11.43 16.75 3.73
CA VAL A 109 -12.83 16.35 3.75
C VAL A 109 -12.90 14.85 3.45
N PRO A 110 -12.87 14.02 4.51
CA PRO A 110 -12.76 12.56 4.36
C PRO A 110 -14.00 11.96 3.70
N GLY A 111 -13.78 10.85 3.03
CA GLY A 111 -14.81 10.05 2.39
C GLY A 111 -14.26 8.68 1.98
N ALA A 112 -14.78 8.13 0.90
CA ALA A 112 -14.43 6.81 0.40
C ALA A 112 -12.92 6.69 0.05
N SER A 113 -12.35 5.53 0.32
CA SER A 113 -10.98 5.15 -0.06
C SER A 113 -10.94 3.68 -0.41
N ALA A 114 -10.65 3.34 -1.65
CA ALA A 114 -10.62 1.95 -2.10
C ALA A 114 -9.57 1.11 -1.34
N CYS A 115 -8.40 1.69 -1.04
CA CYS A 115 -7.32 1.05 -0.29
C CYS A 115 -7.78 0.56 1.08
N VAL A 116 -8.32 1.45 1.92
CA VAL A 116 -8.72 1.14 3.30
C VAL A 116 -9.99 0.28 3.31
N THR A 117 -10.93 0.52 2.39
CA THR A 117 -12.14 -0.29 2.24
C THR A 117 -11.80 -1.73 1.88
N ALA A 118 -10.92 -1.95 0.90
CA ALA A 118 -10.45 -3.29 0.53
C ALA A 118 -9.75 -3.99 1.69
N LEU A 119 -8.86 -3.29 2.39
CA LEU A 119 -8.15 -3.86 3.55
C LEU A 119 -9.13 -4.34 4.62
N ALA A 120 -10.14 -3.53 4.95
CA ALA A 120 -11.10 -3.85 6.00
C ALA A 120 -11.90 -5.13 5.73
N VAL A 121 -12.11 -5.48 4.46
CA VAL A 121 -12.90 -6.66 4.06
C VAL A 121 -12.05 -7.82 3.53
N SER A 122 -10.74 -7.65 3.42
CA SER A 122 -9.82 -8.61 2.81
C SER A 122 -9.62 -9.89 3.62
N GLY A 123 -9.82 -9.83 4.95
CA GLY A 123 -9.43 -10.92 5.86
C GLY A 123 -7.92 -11.13 5.97
N GLN A 124 -7.10 -10.14 5.59
CA GLN A 124 -5.67 -10.07 5.86
C GLN A 124 -5.41 -9.30 7.15
N ASP A 125 -4.17 -9.31 7.66
CA ASP A 125 -3.80 -8.51 8.83
C ASP A 125 -3.94 -7.01 8.54
N THR A 126 -4.71 -6.31 9.36
CA THR A 126 -4.99 -4.87 9.23
C THR A 126 -4.17 -4.00 10.16
N ALA A 127 -3.43 -4.60 11.11
CA ALA A 127 -2.71 -3.83 12.13
C ALA A 127 -1.59 -2.96 11.54
N ARG A 128 -0.89 -3.47 10.54
CA ARG A 128 0.15 -2.75 9.80
C ARG A 128 0.10 -3.15 8.34
N PHE A 129 0.13 -2.18 7.46
CA PHE A 129 0.08 -2.41 6.01
C PHE A 129 0.94 -1.42 5.24
N VAL A 130 1.22 -1.75 4.00
CA VAL A 130 1.91 -0.92 3.02
C VAL A 130 0.98 -0.71 1.84
N PHE A 131 0.82 0.52 1.42
CA PHE A 131 0.11 0.86 0.19
C PHE A 131 1.10 1.16 -0.92
N GLU A 132 1.10 0.32 -1.96
CA GLU A 132 1.99 0.42 -3.11
C GLU A 132 1.37 1.15 -4.29
N GLY A 133 0.04 1.27 -4.33
CA GLY A 133 -0.66 1.82 -5.48
C GLY A 133 -0.47 0.94 -6.72
N PHE A 134 -0.27 1.56 -7.88
CA PHE A 134 0.01 0.84 -9.14
C PHE A 134 1.49 0.48 -9.23
N LEU A 135 1.78 -0.78 -9.58
CA LEU A 135 3.15 -1.20 -9.86
C LEU A 135 3.72 -0.45 -11.09
N PRO A 136 5.03 -0.13 -11.10
CA PRO A 136 5.67 0.53 -12.23
C PRO A 136 5.42 -0.20 -13.55
N VAL A 137 5.22 0.57 -14.64
CA VAL A 137 5.05 0.02 -15.99
C VAL A 137 6.39 -0.42 -16.59
N PRO A 138 7.51 0.35 -16.42
CA PRO A 138 8.81 -0.06 -16.96
C PRO A 138 9.28 -1.35 -16.28
N LYS A 139 9.63 -2.38 -17.08
CA LYS A 139 9.97 -3.72 -16.59
C LYS A 139 11.09 -3.76 -15.54
N LYS A 140 12.09 -2.88 -15.69
CA LYS A 140 13.23 -2.82 -14.75
C LYS A 140 12.77 -2.34 -13.38
N GLU A 141 12.10 -1.20 -13.34
CA GLU A 141 11.60 -0.58 -12.09
C GLU A 141 10.58 -1.49 -11.39
N ARG A 142 9.70 -2.12 -12.18
CA ARG A 142 8.72 -3.09 -11.69
C ARG A 142 9.40 -4.28 -11.00
N ARG A 143 10.43 -4.86 -11.63
CA ARG A 143 11.19 -5.96 -11.03
C ARG A 143 11.90 -5.53 -9.75
N GLU A 144 12.61 -4.40 -9.78
CA GLU A 144 13.29 -3.85 -8.62
C GLU A 144 12.33 -3.60 -7.45
N ARG A 145 11.09 -3.12 -7.77
CA ARG A 145 10.07 -2.92 -6.74
C ARG A 145 9.57 -4.23 -6.15
N LEU A 146 9.33 -5.23 -6.95
CA LEU A 146 8.92 -6.56 -6.49
C LEU A 146 10.02 -7.25 -5.67
N GLU A 147 11.27 -7.15 -6.09
CA GLU A 147 12.43 -7.65 -5.33
C GLU A 147 12.53 -6.97 -3.95
N PHE A 148 12.34 -5.65 -3.89
CA PHE A 148 12.32 -4.90 -2.63
C PHE A 148 11.23 -5.38 -1.67
N LEU A 149 10.07 -5.77 -2.19
CA LEU A 149 8.91 -6.20 -1.39
C LEU A 149 8.96 -7.67 -0.95
N GLN A 150 9.92 -8.48 -1.40
CA GLN A 150 9.96 -9.92 -1.08
C GLN A 150 10.00 -10.20 0.43
N GLY A 151 10.73 -9.38 1.18
CA GLY A 151 10.85 -9.48 2.64
C GLY A 151 9.79 -8.69 3.42
N GLU A 152 8.81 -8.07 2.77
CA GLU A 152 7.81 -7.26 3.46
C GLU A 152 6.85 -8.15 4.25
N THR A 153 6.84 -8.00 5.57
CA THR A 153 6.04 -8.82 6.49
C THR A 153 4.64 -8.24 6.75
N ARG A 154 4.42 -6.98 6.40
CA ARG A 154 3.11 -6.32 6.52
C ARG A 154 2.23 -6.67 5.33
N THR A 155 0.93 -6.54 5.49
CA THR A 155 -0.03 -6.63 4.37
C THR A 155 0.31 -5.58 3.30
N VAL A 156 0.33 -5.97 2.04
CA VAL A 156 0.65 -5.09 0.90
C VAL A 156 -0.57 -4.90 0.02
N ILE A 157 -0.88 -3.65 -0.33
CA ILE A 157 -2.06 -3.29 -1.10
C ILE A 157 -1.63 -2.67 -2.42
N PHE A 158 -2.17 -3.21 -3.53
CA PHE A 158 -1.94 -2.69 -4.87
C PHE A 158 -3.27 -2.28 -5.51
N TYR A 159 -3.22 -1.28 -6.38
CA TYR A 159 -4.28 -0.99 -7.34
C TYR A 159 -3.95 -1.63 -8.70
N GLU A 160 -4.98 -2.11 -9.40
CA GLU A 160 -4.74 -2.66 -10.72
C GLU A 160 -5.93 -2.49 -11.67
N ALA A 161 -5.61 -2.18 -12.92
CA ALA A 161 -6.57 -2.10 -14.00
C ALA A 161 -6.82 -3.50 -14.62
N PRO A 162 -8.03 -3.78 -15.13
CA PRO A 162 -8.38 -5.11 -15.62
C PRO A 162 -7.45 -5.63 -16.72
N HIS A 163 -7.04 -4.76 -17.63
CA HIS A 163 -6.17 -5.14 -18.76
C HIS A 163 -4.73 -5.49 -18.35
N LYS A 164 -4.30 -5.13 -17.12
CA LYS A 164 -2.97 -5.44 -16.59
C LYS A 164 -2.99 -6.58 -15.58
N LEU A 165 -4.17 -6.94 -15.03
CA LEU A 165 -4.30 -7.85 -13.90
C LEU A 165 -3.58 -9.20 -14.12
N ARG A 166 -3.73 -9.82 -15.29
CA ARG A 166 -3.07 -11.11 -15.60
C ARG A 166 -1.56 -11.01 -15.43
N GLY A 167 -0.93 -10.03 -16.11
CA GLY A 167 0.52 -9.84 -16.00
C GLY A 167 0.98 -9.49 -14.58
N THR A 168 0.16 -8.74 -13.83
CA THR A 168 0.47 -8.41 -12.44
C THR A 168 0.40 -9.65 -11.55
N LEU A 169 -0.61 -10.50 -11.70
CA LEU A 169 -0.71 -11.75 -10.95
C LEU A 169 0.45 -12.71 -11.27
N ASP A 170 0.86 -12.81 -12.54
CA ASP A 170 2.01 -13.60 -12.95
C ASP A 170 3.30 -13.10 -12.28
N ASP A 171 3.54 -11.79 -12.30
CA ASP A 171 4.71 -11.17 -11.68
C ASP A 171 4.71 -11.34 -10.15
N LEU A 172 3.56 -11.14 -9.50
CA LEU A 172 3.41 -11.35 -8.04
C LEU A 172 3.63 -12.82 -7.69
N CYS A 173 3.05 -13.76 -8.44
CA CYS A 173 3.22 -15.19 -8.22
C CYS A 173 4.69 -15.62 -8.37
N ALA A 174 5.41 -15.10 -9.38
CA ALA A 174 6.82 -15.36 -9.58
C ALA A 174 7.70 -14.79 -8.44
N ALA A 175 7.36 -13.59 -7.93
CA ALA A 175 8.15 -12.91 -6.91
C ALA A 175 7.89 -13.44 -5.48
N PHE A 176 6.65 -13.80 -5.15
CA PHE A 176 6.23 -14.10 -3.77
C PHE A 176 5.79 -15.55 -3.54
N GLY A 177 5.73 -16.37 -4.61
CA GLY A 177 5.33 -17.77 -4.55
C GLY A 177 3.83 -17.99 -4.69
N ALA A 178 3.45 -19.15 -5.23
CA ALA A 178 2.06 -19.48 -5.57
C ALA A 178 1.14 -19.58 -4.34
N GLU A 179 1.67 -19.97 -3.20
CA GLU A 179 0.91 -20.15 -1.95
C GLU A 179 0.64 -18.86 -1.18
N ARG A 180 1.21 -17.72 -1.61
CA ARG A 180 1.00 -16.43 -0.97
C ARG A 180 -0.47 -16.05 -1.03
N SER A 181 -1.08 -15.83 0.15
CA SER A 181 -2.48 -15.42 0.26
C SER A 181 -2.69 -14.02 -0.31
N ILE A 182 -3.74 -13.88 -1.10
CA ILE A 182 -4.17 -12.61 -1.67
C ILE A 182 -5.70 -12.52 -1.66
N THR A 183 -6.22 -11.32 -1.49
CA THR A 183 -7.64 -11.03 -1.68
C THR A 183 -7.79 -10.04 -2.82
N LEU A 184 -8.57 -10.42 -3.82
CA LEU A 184 -8.92 -9.56 -4.94
C LEU A 184 -10.26 -8.91 -4.63
N CYS A 185 -10.26 -7.59 -4.43
CA CYS A 185 -11.46 -6.78 -4.26
C CYS A 185 -11.75 -6.09 -5.60
N ARG A 186 -12.82 -6.51 -6.25
CA ARG A 186 -13.22 -6.03 -7.57
C ARG A 186 -14.46 -5.16 -7.47
N GLU A 187 -14.48 -4.02 -8.17
CA GLU A 187 -15.66 -3.16 -8.31
C GLU A 187 -16.30 -2.79 -6.95
N LEU A 188 -15.47 -2.46 -5.96
CA LEU A 188 -15.91 -2.08 -4.62
C LEU A 188 -17.01 -1.02 -4.68
N THR A 189 -18.05 -1.20 -3.88
CA THR A 189 -19.27 -0.36 -3.77
C THR A 189 -20.18 -0.35 -5.01
N LYS A 190 -19.78 -0.99 -6.11
CA LYS A 190 -20.54 -1.03 -7.36
C LYS A 190 -21.46 -2.27 -7.43
N LEU A 191 -22.34 -2.31 -8.42
CA LEU A 191 -23.30 -3.41 -8.61
C LEU A 191 -22.65 -4.80 -8.74
N HIS A 192 -21.44 -4.87 -9.27
CA HIS A 192 -20.69 -6.11 -9.48
C HIS A 192 -19.53 -6.27 -8.52
N GLU A 193 -19.69 -5.77 -7.29
CA GLU A 193 -18.71 -5.94 -6.22
C GLU A 193 -18.43 -7.43 -5.97
N GLU A 194 -17.14 -7.76 -5.88
CA GLU A 194 -16.68 -9.10 -5.56
C GLU A 194 -15.44 -9.02 -4.67
N ILE A 195 -15.45 -9.80 -3.59
CA ILE A 195 -14.31 -9.94 -2.67
C ILE A 195 -13.93 -11.41 -2.65
N LYS A 196 -12.80 -11.73 -3.29
CA LYS A 196 -12.35 -13.11 -3.46
C LYS A 196 -11.01 -13.32 -2.76
N LYS A 197 -11.03 -14.04 -1.62
CA LYS A 197 -9.83 -14.50 -0.95
C LYS A 197 -9.34 -15.81 -1.62
N THR A 198 -8.05 -15.87 -1.95
CA THR A 198 -7.43 -16.97 -2.70
C THR A 198 -5.91 -16.97 -2.48
N THR A 199 -5.15 -17.77 -3.23
CA THR A 199 -3.69 -17.68 -3.35
C THR A 199 -3.28 -17.08 -4.70
N LEU A 200 -2.03 -16.65 -4.81
CA LEU A 200 -1.52 -16.12 -6.09
C LEU A 200 -1.59 -17.16 -7.21
N GLY A 201 -1.24 -18.42 -6.91
CA GLY A 201 -1.32 -19.51 -7.89
C GLY A 201 -2.74 -19.78 -8.38
N GLU A 202 -3.71 -19.83 -7.46
CA GLU A 202 -5.13 -20.00 -7.81
C GLU A 202 -5.67 -18.81 -8.60
N ALA A 203 -5.27 -17.58 -8.24
CA ALA A 203 -5.66 -16.38 -8.98
C ALA A 203 -5.14 -16.39 -10.41
N VAL A 204 -3.86 -16.72 -10.60
CA VAL A 204 -3.24 -16.90 -11.94
C VAL A 204 -4.01 -17.94 -12.75
N ALA A 205 -4.28 -19.13 -12.16
CA ALA A 205 -5.01 -20.18 -12.84
C ALA A 205 -6.44 -19.74 -13.23
N PHE A 206 -7.15 -19.07 -12.34
CA PHE A 206 -8.50 -18.58 -12.60
C PHE A 206 -8.54 -17.56 -13.75
N TYR A 207 -7.66 -16.57 -13.75
CA TYR A 207 -7.66 -15.52 -14.77
C TYR A 207 -7.01 -15.93 -16.09
N LYS A 208 -6.44 -17.13 -16.19
CA LYS A 208 -6.02 -17.70 -17.47
C LYS A 208 -7.20 -17.88 -18.40
N ASP A 209 -8.33 -18.37 -17.87
CA ASP A 209 -9.52 -18.71 -18.65
C ASP A 209 -10.67 -17.70 -18.48
N ASN A 210 -10.55 -16.75 -17.55
CA ASN A 210 -11.58 -15.75 -17.25
C ASN A 210 -11.06 -14.34 -17.51
N ASP A 211 -11.78 -13.55 -18.31
CA ASP A 211 -11.37 -12.18 -18.62
C ASP A 211 -11.58 -11.25 -17.42
N PRO A 212 -10.53 -10.54 -16.96
CA PRO A 212 -10.65 -9.52 -15.92
C PRO A 212 -11.55 -8.37 -16.38
N ARG A 213 -12.45 -7.92 -15.51
CA ARG A 213 -13.35 -6.79 -15.76
C ARG A 213 -13.44 -5.91 -14.53
N GLY A 214 -13.62 -4.61 -14.76
CA GLY A 214 -13.72 -3.62 -13.69
C GLY A 214 -12.37 -3.32 -13.04
N GLU A 215 -12.37 -2.62 -11.93
CA GLU A 215 -11.20 -2.16 -11.21
C GLU A 215 -10.90 -3.07 -10.02
N TYR A 216 -9.62 -3.24 -9.71
CA TYR A 216 -9.17 -4.15 -8.67
C TYR A 216 -8.35 -3.44 -7.61
N VAL A 217 -8.59 -3.84 -6.35
CA VAL A 217 -7.64 -3.66 -5.25
C VAL A 217 -7.16 -5.04 -4.84
N LEU A 218 -5.84 -5.24 -4.88
CA LEU A 218 -5.19 -6.49 -4.51
C LEU A 218 -4.62 -6.32 -3.08
N VAL A 219 -5.09 -7.13 -2.15
CA VAL A 219 -4.63 -7.11 -0.76
C VAL A 219 -3.89 -8.41 -0.49
N MET A 220 -2.56 -8.34 -0.51
CA MET A 220 -1.68 -9.50 -0.37
C MET A 220 -1.16 -9.61 1.06
N ALA A 221 -1.13 -10.82 1.60
CA ALA A 221 -0.50 -11.09 2.89
C ALA A 221 0.99 -10.74 2.87
N GLY A 222 1.51 -10.24 3.97
CA GLY A 222 2.94 -10.07 4.17
C GLY A 222 3.73 -11.38 4.05
N ALA A 223 5.05 -11.30 3.97
CA ALA A 223 5.90 -12.47 4.09
C ALA A 223 5.59 -13.17 5.41
N PRO A 224 5.51 -14.51 5.46
CA PRO A 224 5.47 -15.20 6.74
C PRO A 224 6.65 -14.69 7.57
N ALA A 225 6.41 -14.44 8.86
CA ALA A 225 7.54 -14.22 9.76
C ALA A 225 8.52 -15.36 9.48
N ALA A 226 9.80 -15.02 9.23
CA ALA A 226 10.81 -16.06 9.21
C ALA A 226 10.51 -16.92 10.45
N GLU A 227 10.26 -18.23 10.25
CA GLU A 227 10.18 -19.15 11.39
C GLU A 227 11.38 -18.77 12.25
N ALA A 228 11.10 -18.31 13.47
CA ALA A 228 12.19 -18.02 14.38
C ALA A 228 13.05 -19.28 14.32
N GLU A 229 14.27 -19.19 13.77
CA GLU A 229 15.19 -20.33 13.78
C GLU A 229 15.05 -20.89 15.19
N GLU A 230 14.58 -22.15 15.32
CA GLU A 230 14.33 -22.73 16.64
C GLU A 230 15.59 -22.38 17.45
N GLU A 231 15.41 -21.58 18.49
CA GLU A 231 16.56 -21.14 19.28
C GLU A 231 17.32 -22.39 19.66
N LEU A 232 18.52 -22.54 19.09
CA LEU A 232 19.33 -23.72 19.31
C LEU A 232 19.35 -23.99 20.80
N THR A 233 18.97 -25.17 21.21
CA THR A 233 19.11 -25.58 22.61
C THR A 233 20.60 -25.54 23.01
N LEU A 234 20.90 -25.45 24.29
CA LEU A 234 22.29 -25.45 24.78
C LEU A 234 23.03 -26.69 24.28
N GLU A 235 22.35 -27.82 24.20
CA GLU A 235 22.91 -29.09 23.71
C GLU A 235 23.23 -29.02 22.21
N GLN A 236 22.35 -28.45 21.40
CA GLN A 236 22.59 -28.24 19.96
C GLN A 236 23.72 -27.21 19.72
N ALA A 237 23.79 -26.14 20.51
CA ALA A 237 24.90 -25.19 20.45
C ALA A 237 26.24 -25.84 20.83
N ALA A 238 26.25 -26.72 21.83
CA ALA A 238 27.44 -27.49 22.19
C ALA A 238 27.85 -28.51 21.12
N GLN A 239 26.86 -29.16 20.47
CA GLN A 239 27.11 -30.08 19.34
C GLN A 239 27.76 -29.34 18.17
N ARG A 240 27.27 -28.16 17.84
CA ARG A 240 27.87 -27.27 16.83
C ARG A 240 29.30 -26.86 17.20
N ALA A 241 29.57 -26.57 18.49
CA ALA A 241 30.90 -26.30 18.96
C ALA A 241 31.82 -27.54 18.84
N LEU A 242 31.32 -28.76 19.08
CA LEU A 242 32.06 -30.00 18.93
C LEU A 242 32.47 -30.24 17.46
N GLU A 243 31.56 -29.99 16.52
CA GLU A 243 31.89 -30.06 15.08
C GLU A 243 32.97 -29.07 14.68
N LEU A 244 32.94 -27.84 15.22
CA LEU A 244 33.97 -26.83 14.98
C LEU A 244 35.32 -27.29 15.54
N THR A 245 35.37 -27.95 16.70
CA THR A 245 36.64 -28.49 17.23
C THR A 245 37.18 -29.60 16.35
N ARG A 246 36.34 -30.48 15.80
CA ARG A 246 36.75 -31.50 14.82
C ARG A 246 37.33 -30.90 13.54
N ASN A 247 36.90 -29.68 13.19
CA ASN A 247 37.39 -28.89 12.06
C ASN A 247 38.62 -28.01 12.43
N GLY A 248 39.27 -28.23 13.57
CA GLY A 248 40.52 -27.59 13.94
C GLY A 248 40.41 -26.32 14.76
N TYR A 249 39.22 -25.93 15.20
CA TYR A 249 39.06 -24.78 16.09
C TYR A 249 39.45 -25.16 17.52
N ALA A 250 40.16 -24.27 18.23
CA ALA A 250 40.37 -24.42 19.66
C ALA A 250 39.00 -24.39 20.40
N ALA A 251 38.78 -25.24 21.40
CA ALA A 251 37.51 -25.44 22.09
C ALA A 251 36.89 -24.11 22.59
N SER A 252 37.69 -23.18 23.10
CA SER A 252 37.23 -21.87 23.55
C SER A 252 36.77 -20.95 22.39
N ALA A 253 37.38 -21.08 21.22
CA ALA A 253 36.99 -20.35 20.01
C ALA A 253 35.72 -20.96 19.40
N ALA A 254 35.64 -22.28 19.34
CA ALA A 254 34.48 -23.02 18.89
C ALA A 254 33.23 -22.68 19.71
N ALA A 255 33.35 -22.68 21.05
CA ALA A 255 32.26 -22.28 21.94
C ALA A 255 31.82 -20.82 21.74
N LYS A 256 32.76 -19.90 21.47
CA LYS A 256 32.46 -18.50 21.17
C LYS A 256 31.64 -18.36 19.87
N VAL A 257 32.01 -19.08 18.82
CA VAL A 257 31.33 -19.06 17.52
C VAL A 257 29.96 -19.71 17.65
N ALA A 258 29.88 -20.85 18.32
CA ALA A 258 28.61 -21.59 18.46
C ALA A 258 27.57 -20.87 19.34
N ALA A 259 28.01 -20.01 20.28
CA ALA A 259 27.12 -19.20 21.09
C ALA A 259 26.54 -17.98 20.34
N GLN A 260 27.13 -17.60 19.22
CA GLN A 260 26.61 -16.46 18.43
C GLN A 260 25.23 -16.78 17.85
N GLY A 261 24.26 -15.89 18.08
CA GLY A 261 22.87 -16.08 17.65
C GLY A 261 22.04 -17.00 18.55
N THR A 262 22.56 -17.40 19.72
CA THR A 262 21.83 -18.18 20.71
C THR A 262 21.66 -17.39 22.03
N PRO A 263 20.68 -17.72 22.88
CA PRO A 263 20.51 -17.08 24.19
C PRO A 263 21.60 -17.47 25.22
N TYR A 264 22.50 -18.37 24.85
CA TYR A 264 23.52 -18.91 25.76
C TYR A 264 24.82 -18.15 25.71
N SER A 265 25.47 -18.00 26.86
CA SER A 265 26.83 -17.44 26.96
C SER A 265 27.87 -18.42 26.41
N LYS A 266 29.00 -17.86 25.96
CA LYS A 266 30.18 -18.67 25.61
C LYS A 266 30.54 -19.68 26.70
N SER A 267 30.43 -19.30 27.99
CA SER A 267 30.79 -20.12 29.12
C SER A 267 29.88 -21.33 29.29
N GLU A 268 28.59 -21.16 29.06
CA GLU A 268 27.62 -22.26 29.13
C GLU A 268 27.82 -23.25 27.99
N VAL A 269 28.00 -22.76 26.75
CA VAL A 269 28.32 -23.61 25.59
C VAL A 269 29.63 -24.33 25.76
N TYR A 270 30.66 -23.66 26.30
CA TYR A 270 31.98 -24.29 26.58
C TYR A 270 31.88 -25.40 27.62
N LYS A 271 31.15 -25.19 28.72
CA LYS A 271 30.93 -26.20 29.76
C LYS A 271 30.24 -27.45 29.20
N GLN A 272 29.20 -27.24 28.39
CA GLN A 272 28.48 -28.34 27.76
C GLN A 272 29.31 -29.07 26.70
N LEU A 273 30.13 -28.34 25.94
CA LEU A 273 31.09 -28.89 24.99
C LEU A 273 32.06 -29.83 25.68
N LEU A 274 32.62 -29.44 26.84
CA LEU A 274 33.55 -30.28 27.60
C LEU A 274 32.87 -31.56 28.12
N ALA A 275 31.61 -31.49 28.50
CA ALA A 275 30.83 -32.67 28.89
C ALA A 275 30.68 -33.66 27.70
N LEU A 276 30.36 -33.16 26.49
CA LEU A 276 30.26 -33.97 25.27
C LEU A 276 31.60 -34.54 24.77
N GLN A 277 32.74 -34.03 25.22
CA GLN A 277 34.06 -34.55 24.87
C GLN A 277 34.55 -35.61 25.88
N ALA A 278 33.91 -35.70 27.03
CA ALA A 278 34.28 -36.64 28.09
C ALA A 278 33.53 -37.99 28.00
N ASP A 279 32.44 -38.02 27.27
CA ASP A 279 31.67 -39.23 26.90
C ASP A 279 32.23 -39.82 25.59
#